data_419933e678bf9f66953d58cc464c9a1e
#
_entry.id   419933e678bf9f66953d58cc464c9a1e
#
_cell.length_a   1.000
_cell.length_b   1.000
_cell.length_c   1.000
_cell.angle_alpha   90.00
_cell.angle_beta   90.00
_cell.angle_gamma   90.00
#
_symmetry.space_group_name_H-M   'P 1'
#
loop_
_entity.id
_entity.type
_entity.pdbx_description
1 polymer ?
#
loop_
_entity_poly.entity_id
_entity_poly.type
_entity_poly.pdbx_seq_one_letter_code
_entity_poly.pdbx_strand_id
1 'polypeptide(L)'
;MNVHTGDPITSYEAAAAIEPVRHAHKAKVLAALAQHPGAIASELAEVVGFDPVETRRRLTELKLGGHAYQAHTGVGPSGRRECRWWPRETQKALL
;
A
#
# COMPACT_ATOMS: atom_id res chain seq x y z
N MET A 1 -18.80 -25.03 -20.88
CA MET A 1 -18.74 -24.48 -20.83
C MET A 1 -18.43 -23.58 -20.92
N ASN A 2 -18.79 -23.35 -21.00
CA ASN A 2 -18.63 -22.58 -21.07
C ASN A 2 -18.60 -21.65 -20.85
N VAL A 3 -18.76 -21.27 -20.76
CA VAL A 3 -18.86 -20.57 -20.45
C VAL A 3 -18.66 -19.55 -20.73
N HIS A 4 -19.00 -19.22 -21.02
CA HIS A 4 -18.81 -18.40 -21.42
C HIS A 4 -18.99 -17.37 -21.35
N THR A 5 -18.53 -17.27 -21.45
CA THR A 5 -19.01 -16.16 -22.18
C THR A 5 -19.41 -14.99 -21.30
N GLY A 6 -18.93 -13.84 -21.44
CA GLY A 6 -19.29 -12.62 -20.72
C GLY A 6 -20.07 -12.85 -19.46
N ASP A 7 -20.12 -14.02 -19.11
CA ASP A 7 -20.95 -14.44 -18.02
C ASP A 7 -20.25 -14.19 -16.70
N PRO A 8 -20.97 -14.40 -15.60
CA PRO A 8 -20.45 -14.12 -14.27
C PRO A 8 -19.16 -14.84 -13.93
N ILE A 9 -18.94 -16.01 -14.52
CA ILE A 9 -17.74 -16.79 -14.25
C ILE A 9 -16.50 -16.04 -14.71
N THR A 10 -16.55 -15.45 -15.89
CA THR A 10 -15.44 -14.67 -16.41
C THR A 10 -15.12 -13.47 -15.52
N SER A 11 -16.15 -12.76 -15.10
CA SER A 11 -15.95 -11.60 -14.20
C SER A 11 -15.35 -12.02 -12.88
N TYR A 12 -15.81 -13.14 -12.36
CA TYR A 12 -15.32 -13.65 -11.10
C TYR A 12 -13.84 -14.02 -11.18
N GLU A 13 -13.43 -14.64 -12.27
CA GLU A 13 -12.05 -15.00 -12.47
C GLU A 13 -11.15 -13.76 -12.55
N ALA A 14 -11.63 -12.73 -13.22
CA ALA A 14 -10.88 -11.48 -13.31
C ALA A 14 -10.68 -10.85 -11.93
N ALA A 15 -11.71 -10.85 -11.11
CA ALA A 15 -11.61 -10.30 -9.76
C ALA A 15 -10.63 -11.11 -8.92
N ALA A 16 -10.67 -12.43 -9.04
CA ALA A 16 -9.76 -13.30 -8.30
C ALA A 16 -8.30 -13.06 -8.71
N ALA A 17 -8.06 -12.77 -9.99
CA ALA A 17 -6.71 -12.50 -10.47
C ALA A 17 -6.17 -11.18 -9.94
N ILE A 18 -7.04 -10.17 -9.71
CA ILE A 18 -6.62 -8.87 -9.21
C ILE A 18 -6.21 -8.93 -7.73
N GLU A 19 -6.89 -9.75 -6.93
CA GLU A 19 -6.61 -9.82 -5.50
C GLU A 19 -5.18 -10.23 -5.16
N PRO A 20 -4.60 -11.27 -5.78
CA PRO A 20 -3.20 -11.62 -5.48
C PRO A 20 -2.22 -10.49 -5.81
N VAL A 21 -2.46 -9.74 -6.88
CA VAL A 21 -1.59 -8.62 -7.24
C VAL A 21 -1.66 -7.53 -6.18
N ARG A 22 -2.87 -7.21 -5.72
CA ARG A 22 -3.07 -6.21 -4.69
C ARG A 22 -2.37 -6.61 -3.39
N HIS A 23 -2.50 -7.87 -3.00
CA HIS A 23 -1.84 -8.36 -1.79
C HIS A 23 -0.32 -8.32 -1.92
N ALA A 24 0.21 -8.67 -3.10
CA ALA A 24 1.64 -8.60 -3.34
C ALA A 24 2.14 -7.15 -3.24
N HIS A 25 1.40 -6.21 -3.78
CA HIS A 25 1.77 -4.79 -3.69
C HIS A 25 1.73 -4.30 -2.24
N LYS A 26 0.71 -4.69 -1.47
CA LYS A 26 0.64 -4.33 -0.06
C LYS A 26 1.84 -4.89 0.71
N ALA A 27 2.22 -6.12 0.44
CA ALA A 27 3.36 -6.74 1.10
C ALA A 27 4.65 -5.99 0.79
N LYS A 28 4.84 -5.58 -0.46
CA LYS A 28 6.02 -4.81 -0.84
C LYS A 28 6.06 -3.46 -0.16
N VAL A 29 4.93 -2.76 -0.10
CA VAL A 29 4.87 -1.46 0.55
C VAL A 29 5.13 -1.61 2.04
N LEU A 30 4.55 -2.62 2.67
CA LEU A 30 4.76 -2.85 4.09
C LEU A 30 6.23 -3.19 4.40
N ALA A 31 6.86 -4.01 3.56
CA ALA A 31 8.27 -4.34 3.73
C ALA A 31 9.15 -3.11 3.59
N ALA A 32 8.86 -2.26 2.61
CA ALA A 32 9.60 -1.02 2.43
C ALA A 32 9.40 -0.09 3.63
N LEU A 33 8.19 -0.01 4.13
CA LEU A 33 7.88 0.82 5.30
C LEU A 33 8.63 0.33 6.54
N ALA A 34 8.73 -0.98 6.70
CA ALA A 34 9.46 -1.56 7.84
C ALA A 34 10.95 -1.19 7.79
N GLN A 35 11.51 -1.05 6.60
CA GLN A 35 12.90 -0.65 6.42
C GLN A 35 13.09 0.85 6.48
N HIS A 36 12.04 1.62 6.19
CA HIS A 36 12.09 3.08 6.16
C HIS A 36 10.97 3.68 7.01
N PRO A 37 10.98 3.45 8.33
CA PRO A 37 9.93 4.01 9.19
C PRO A 37 9.96 5.53 9.13
N GLY A 38 8.79 6.14 9.08
CA GLY A 38 8.69 7.58 9.00
C GLY A 38 8.80 8.14 7.59
N ALA A 39 8.82 7.27 6.58
CA ALA A 39 8.86 7.72 5.19
C ALA A 39 7.51 8.28 4.76
N ILE A 40 7.54 9.21 3.83
CA ILE A 40 6.33 9.69 3.18
C ILE A 40 6.03 8.79 1.98
N ALA A 41 4.79 8.88 1.47
CA ALA A 41 4.37 8.02 0.38
C ALA A 41 5.24 8.16 -0.87
N SER A 42 5.68 9.38 -1.17
CA SER A 42 6.54 9.62 -2.34
C SER A 42 7.88 8.87 -2.21
N GLU A 43 8.44 8.86 -1.02
CA GLU A 43 9.70 8.14 -0.78
C GLU A 43 9.50 6.63 -0.92
N LEU A 44 8.41 6.12 -0.37
CA LEU A 44 8.12 4.69 -0.46
C LEU A 44 7.84 4.28 -1.90
N ALA A 45 7.18 5.16 -2.67
CA ALA A 45 6.92 4.89 -4.07
C ALA A 45 8.21 4.65 -4.85
N GLU A 46 9.24 5.45 -4.56
CA GLU A 46 10.54 5.26 -5.19
C GLU A 46 11.20 3.95 -4.78
N VAL A 47 11.10 3.61 -3.50
CA VAL A 47 11.71 2.38 -3.00
C VAL A 47 11.08 1.14 -3.64
N VAL A 48 9.75 1.12 -3.75
CA VAL A 48 9.07 -0.05 -4.29
C VAL A 48 8.95 -0.02 -5.81
N GLY A 49 9.18 1.14 -6.43
CA GLY A 49 9.05 1.27 -7.87
C GLY A 49 7.61 1.41 -8.34
N PHE A 50 6.72 1.87 -7.49
CA PHE A 50 5.31 2.06 -7.83
C PHE A 50 5.00 3.53 -8.06
N ASP A 51 3.88 3.78 -8.75
CA ASP A 51 3.30 5.11 -8.86
C ASP A 51 2.94 5.61 -7.45
N PRO A 52 3.15 6.90 -7.14
CA PRO A 52 2.77 7.44 -5.83
C PRO A 52 1.31 7.24 -5.47
N VAL A 53 0.40 7.28 -6.46
CA VAL A 53 -1.02 7.05 -6.19
C VAL A 53 -1.25 5.60 -5.76
N GLU A 54 -0.62 4.66 -6.45
CA GLU A 54 -0.73 3.25 -6.09
C GLU A 54 -0.16 3.00 -4.69
N THR A 55 0.98 3.59 -4.39
CA THR A 55 1.62 3.45 -3.08
C THR A 55 0.71 3.97 -1.97
N ARG A 56 0.09 5.13 -2.17
CA ARG A 56 -0.83 5.68 -1.17
C ARG A 56 -2.05 4.80 -0.96
N ARG A 57 -2.57 4.20 -2.03
CA ARG A 57 -3.70 3.28 -1.90
C ARG A 57 -3.33 2.08 -1.04
N ARG A 58 -2.16 1.50 -1.27
CA ARG A 58 -1.71 0.37 -0.48
C ARG A 58 -1.45 0.77 0.97
N LEU A 59 -0.88 1.96 1.19
CA LEU A 59 -0.67 2.47 2.54
C LEU A 59 -2.00 2.68 3.28
N THR A 60 -3.01 3.22 2.60
CA THR A 60 -4.32 3.39 3.19
C THR A 60 -4.94 2.05 3.58
N GLU A 61 -4.79 1.05 2.72
CA GLU A 61 -5.28 -0.29 3.02
C GLU A 61 -4.55 -0.89 4.23
N LEU A 62 -3.24 -0.68 4.31
CA LEU A 62 -2.46 -1.15 5.45
C LEU A 62 -2.90 -0.46 6.74
N LYS A 63 -3.20 0.83 6.67
CA LYS A 63 -3.69 1.57 7.81
C LYS A 63 -5.06 1.03 8.27
N LEU A 64 -5.96 0.81 7.33
CA LEU A 64 -7.29 0.28 7.64
C LEU A 64 -7.21 -1.13 8.23
N GLY A 65 -6.23 -1.91 7.79
CA GLY A 65 -6.01 -3.25 8.31
C GLY A 65 -5.22 -3.29 9.61
N GLY A 66 -4.79 -2.14 10.13
CA GLY A 66 -4.06 -2.09 11.38
C GLY A 66 -2.58 -2.43 11.27
N HIS A 67 -2.01 -2.38 10.07
CA HIS A 67 -0.59 -2.72 9.85
C HIS A 67 0.30 -1.50 9.77
N ALA A 68 -0.26 -0.31 9.63
CA ALA A 68 0.49 0.93 9.52
C ALA A 68 -0.31 2.06 10.13
N TYR A 69 0.37 3.15 10.45
CA TYR A 69 -0.31 4.34 10.96
C TYR A 69 0.41 5.58 10.44
N GLN A 70 -0.28 6.72 10.50
CA GLN A 70 0.25 8.01 10.10
C GLN A 70 0.56 8.84 11.35
N ALA A 71 1.72 9.47 11.36
CA ALA A 71 2.09 10.39 12.44
C ALA A 71 3.13 11.35 11.90
N HIS A 72 3.00 12.60 12.28
CA HIS A 72 3.91 13.67 11.88
C HIS A 72 3.78 14.01 10.40
N THR A 73 4.43 15.07 9.98
CA THR A 73 4.36 15.57 8.62
C THR A 73 5.76 15.65 8.02
N GLY A 74 5.87 15.35 6.74
CA GLY A 74 7.08 15.54 5.98
C GLY A 74 6.78 16.37 4.76
N VAL A 75 7.81 16.69 3.98
CA VAL A 75 7.65 17.47 2.75
C VAL A 75 8.09 16.60 1.59
N GLY A 76 7.20 16.43 0.61
CA GLY A 76 7.47 15.63 -0.58
C GLY A 76 8.28 16.41 -1.61
N PRO A 77 8.65 15.72 -2.70
CA PRO A 77 9.46 16.34 -3.76
C PRO A 77 8.81 17.56 -4.40
N SER A 78 7.49 17.64 -4.40
CA SER A 78 6.76 18.76 -4.97
C SER A 78 6.66 19.95 -4.01
N GLY A 79 7.20 19.82 -2.80
CA GLY A 79 7.07 20.84 -1.77
C GLY A 79 5.79 20.75 -0.97
N ARG A 80 4.96 19.78 -1.26
CA ARG A 80 3.70 19.59 -0.53
C ARG A 80 3.93 18.80 0.75
N ARG A 81 3.14 19.10 1.75
CA ARG A 81 3.18 18.35 2.99
C ARG A 81 2.54 16.98 2.78
N GLU A 82 3.18 15.95 3.32
CA GLU A 82 2.65 14.60 3.30
C GLU A 82 2.81 14.00 4.68
N CYS A 83 1.87 13.14 5.06
CA CYS A 83 1.97 12.45 6.34
C CYS A 83 3.08 11.41 6.28
N ARG A 84 3.81 11.29 7.37
CA ARG A 84 4.79 10.21 7.51
C ARG A 84 4.08 8.94 7.92
N TRP A 85 4.55 7.83 7.40
CA TRP A 85 3.96 6.53 7.65
C TRP A 85 4.89 5.69 8.51
N TRP A 86 4.29 4.91 9.39
CA TRP A 86 5.04 4.08 10.33
C TRP A 86 4.43 2.69 10.36
N PRO A 87 5.27 1.63 10.42
CA PRO A 87 4.74 0.29 10.58
C PRO A 87 4.20 0.10 12.01
N ARG A 88 3.20 -0.74 12.13
CA ARG A 88 2.55 -1.00 13.42
C ARG A 88 3.55 -1.47 14.49
N GLU A 89 4.56 -2.21 14.06
CA GLU A 89 5.56 -2.73 14.98
C GLU A 89 6.32 -1.62 15.69
N THR A 90 6.57 -0.52 14.98
CA THR A 90 7.22 0.65 15.59
C THR A 90 6.34 1.23 16.70
N GLN A 91 5.04 1.28 16.46
CA GLN A 91 4.11 1.78 17.48
C GLN A 91 4.12 0.89 18.72
N LYS A 92 4.13 -0.42 18.53
CA LYS A 92 4.21 -1.35 19.66
C LYS A 92 5.49 -1.17 20.46
N ALA A 93 6.60 -0.95 19.77
CA ALA A 93 7.88 -0.79 20.43
C ALA A 93 7.93 0.48 21.30
N LEU A 94 7.14 1.48 20.95
CA LEU A 94 7.09 2.72 21.72
C LEU A 94 6.20 2.63 22.93
N LEU A 95 5.35 1.65 22.99
CA LEU A 95 4.46 1.45 24.13
C LEU A 95 5.14 0.63 25.21
#